data_6ff7f4b8e4f59f71328ed97ff4b55644
#
_entry.id   6ff7f4b8e4f59f71328ed97ff4b55644
#
_cell.length_a   1.000
_cell.length_b   1.000
_cell.length_c   1.000
_cell.angle_alpha   90.00
_cell.angle_beta   90.00
_cell.angle_gamma   90.00
#
_symmetry.space_group_name_H-M   'P 1'
#
loop_
_entity.id
_entity.type
_entity.pdbx_description
1 polymer ?
#
loop_
_entity_poly.entity_id
_entity_poly.type
_entity_poly.pdbx_seq_one_letter_code
_entity_poly.pdbx_strand_id
1 'polypeptide(L)'
;FSEACRPLLGSRVDGALGRIIDLTAIFALIAGTATTFSLATPLLSRAISKVFGIQDSIGLTIVILLLIAAVYTFTVWFGMKGIARLATICSYCFFALLAYVLFGGGETRYILETGFSAIGNLVQNFIGLSTWMDPLRETGFPQNWTIYYWAYWMVWCVATPFFIGVISKGRTIRNTVLGGYGWGLAGTFTSFIILGNYGLAQQMKHSLDVTGFIAEGGSYSEAIMKIFDTLPLTNIGLILLAVTMIAFYSTTFDALTMVISSYSYKRLKPDQEPDKRIRTFWAVVFILFPIALIFSENSMNSLQSVSIIAAFPIGIIIVTIVASFFKDASK
;
A
#
# COMPACT_ATOMS: atom_id res chain seq x y z
N PHE A 1 -5.39 17.34 -9.73
CA PHE A 1 -4.43 17.64 -8.66
C PHE A 1 -4.01 19.10 -8.72
N SER A 2 -3.79 19.65 -9.93
CA SER A 2 -3.49 21.06 -10.16
C SER A 2 -4.60 22.00 -9.67
N GLU A 3 -5.88 21.60 -9.79
CA GLU A 3 -7.01 22.39 -9.34
C GLU A 3 -6.98 22.72 -7.83
N ALA A 4 -6.47 21.82 -7.02
CA ALA A 4 -6.28 22.07 -5.58
C ALA A 4 -5.25 23.17 -5.27
N CYS A 5 -4.40 23.51 -6.25
CA CYS A 5 -3.44 24.62 -6.16
C CYS A 5 -4.03 25.98 -6.61
N ARG A 6 -5.25 26.00 -7.17
CA ARG A 6 -5.87 27.21 -7.76
C ARG A 6 -5.97 28.41 -6.81
N PRO A 7 -6.34 28.24 -5.52
CA PRO A 7 -6.40 29.37 -4.59
C PRO A 7 -5.10 30.15 -4.48
N LEU A 8 -3.94 29.47 -4.66
CA LEU A 8 -2.62 30.10 -4.63
C LEU A 8 -2.13 30.52 -6.01
N LEU A 9 -2.25 29.63 -7.01
CA LEU A 9 -1.66 29.82 -8.35
C LEU A 9 -2.58 30.54 -9.34
N GLY A 10 -3.87 30.71 -9.03
CA GLY A 10 -4.85 31.39 -9.88
C GLY A 10 -5.03 30.69 -11.23
N SER A 11 -5.10 31.48 -12.31
CA SER A 11 -5.28 31.00 -13.70
C SER A 11 -4.08 30.20 -14.26
N ARG A 12 -2.91 30.23 -13.58
CA ARG A 12 -1.73 29.50 -14.03
C ARG A 12 -1.95 27.99 -14.08
N VAL A 13 -2.92 27.46 -13.31
CA VAL A 13 -3.29 26.05 -13.34
C VAL A 13 -3.99 25.63 -14.65
N ASP A 14 -4.54 26.56 -15.41
CA ASP A 14 -5.18 26.27 -16.69
C ASP A 14 -4.17 26.11 -17.84
N GLY A 15 -2.92 26.48 -17.61
CA GLY A 15 -1.81 26.48 -18.58
C GLY A 15 -0.87 25.27 -18.47
N ALA A 16 0.37 25.49 -18.90
CA ALA A 16 1.41 24.48 -18.89
C ALA A 16 1.75 23.99 -17.49
N LEU A 17 1.73 24.88 -16.48
CA LEU A 17 2.04 24.54 -15.10
C LEU A 17 1.05 23.51 -14.53
N GLY A 18 -0.26 23.71 -14.75
CA GLY A 18 -1.26 22.75 -14.30
C GLY A 18 -1.10 21.39 -14.96
N ARG A 19 -0.77 21.35 -16.25
CA ARG A 19 -0.50 20.08 -16.96
C ARG A 19 0.71 19.36 -16.41
N ILE A 20 1.79 20.09 -16.08
CA ILE A 20 2.99 19.50 -15.45
C ILE A 20 2.63 18.91 -14.09
N ILE A 21 1.86 19.61 -13.25
CA ILE A 21 1.40 19.13 -11.95
C ILE A 21 0.59 17.83 -12.11
N ASP A 22 -0.37 17.79 -13.04
CA ASP A 22 -1.22 16.62 -13.24
C ASP A 22 -0.46 15.43 -13.85
N LEU A 23 0.47 15.68 -14.79
CA LEU A 23 1.35 14.62 -15.31
C LEU A 23 2.29 14.07 -14.25
N THR A 24 2.84 14.92 -13.39
CA THR A 24 3.67 14.47 -12.25
C THR A 24 2.85 13.62 -11.29
N ALA A 25 1.60 13.98 -11.04
CA ALA A 25 0.69 13.19 -10.21
C ALA A 25 0.41 11.81 -10.83
N ILE A 26 0.14 11.73 -12.12
CA ILE A 26 -0.06 10.45 -12.84
C ILE A 26 1.21 9.59 -12.77
N PHE A 27 2.38 10.18 -13.05
CA PHE A 27 3.66 9.47 -12.96
C PHE A 27 3.91 8.91 -11.55
N ALA A 28 3.64 9.73 -10.52
CA ALA A 28 3.78 9.31 -9.13
C ALA A 28 2.87 8.11 -8.80
N LEU A 29 1.60 8.14 -9.22
CA LEU A 29 0.69 7.00 -9.03
C LEU A 29 1.20 5.72 -9.70
N ILE A 30 1.70 5.81 -10.91
CA ILE A 30 2.27 4.68 -11.63
C ILE A 30 3.51 4.14 -10.90
N ALA A 31 4.39 5.02 -10.43
CA ALA A 31 5.59 4.64 -9.67
C ALA A 31 5.24 3.93 -8.35
N GLY A 32 4.30 4.48 -7.57
CA GLY A 32 3.84 3.88 -6.33
C GLY A 32 3.18 2.51 -6.53
N THR A 33 2.38 2.37 -7.59
CA THR A 33 1.75 1.11 -7.98
C THR A 33 2.78 0.03 -8.34
N ALA A 34 3.76 0.39 -9.15
CA ALA A 34 4.84 -0.52 -9.55
C ALA A 34 5.61 -1.06 -8.35
N THR A 35 5.94 -0.18 -7.40
CA THR A 35 6.65 -0.56 -6.18
C THR A 35 5.81 -1.52 -5.32
N THR A 36 4.51 -1.27 -5.19
CA THR A 36 3.61 -2.17 -4.46
C THR A 36 3.61 -3.58 -5.07
N PHE A 37 3.48 -3.69 -6.39
CA PHE A 37 3.50 -4.98 -7.06
C PHE A 37 4.82 -5.71 -6.89
N SER A 38 5.94 -5.02 -7.01
CA SER A 38 7.25 -5.65 -6.90
C SER A 38 7.55 -6.20 -5.50
N LEU A 39 7.02 -5.55 -4.46
CA LEU A 39 7.23 -5.97 -3.08
C LEU A 39 6.38 -7.18 -2.68
N ALA A 40 5.12 -7.20 -3.08
CA ALA A 40 4.18 -8.17 -2.56
C ALA A 40 3.87 -9.34 -3.52
N THR A 41 4.05 -9.17 -4.84
CA THR A 41 3.79 -10.24 -5.81
C THR A 41 4.66 -11.49 -5.60
N PRO A 42 5.97 -11.39 -5.26
CA PRO A 42 6.77 -12.58 -4.98
C PRO A 42 6.26 -13.44 -3.82
N LEU A 43 5.75 -12.79 -2.76
CA LEU A 43 5.16 -13.51 -1.63
C LEU A 43 3.88 -14.25 -2.07
N LEU A 44 3.02 -13.59 -2.83
CA LEU A 44 1.78 -14.18 -3.33
C LEU A 44 2.04 -15.35 -4.28
N SER A 45 3.00 -15.22 -5.18
CA SER A 45 3.40 -16.28 -6.11
C SER A 45 3.90 -17.52 -5.34
N ARG A 46 4.77 -17.33 -4.34
CA ARG A 46 5.27 -18.42 -3.51
C ARG A 46 4.18 -19.08 -2.66
N ALA A 47 3.26 -18.29 -2.11
CA ALA A 47 2.14 -18.84 -1.34
C ALA A 47 1.27 -19.74 -2.22
N ILE A 48 0.91 -19.31 -3.42
CA ILE A 48 0.12 -20.07 -4.38
C ILE A 48 0.89 -21.30 -4.88
N SER A 49 2.17 -21.11 -5.25
CA SER A 49 3.07 -22.20 -5.65
C SER A 49 3.08 -23.32 -4.62
N LYS A 50 3.24 -22.99 -3.35
CA LYS A 50 3.29 -23.96 -2.26
C LYS A 50 1.96 -24.67 -2.01
N VAL A 51 0.85 -23.94 -2.03
CA VAL A 51 -0.49 -24.50 -1.81
C VAL A 51 -0.87 -25.51 -2.90
N PHE A 52 -0.58 -25.19 -4.14
CA PHE A 52 -0.97 -26.01 -5.30
C PHE A 52 0.12 -26.97 -5.76
N GLY A 53 1.32 -26.94 -5.16
CA GLY A 53 2.45 -27.78 -5.59
C GLY A 53 2.98 -27.43 -6.99
N ILE A 54 2.79 -26.17 -7.43
CA ILE A 54 3.21 -25.67 -8.75
C ILE A 54 4.57 -24.99 -8.58
N GLN A 55 5.45 -25.15 -9.55
CA GLN A 55 6.76 -24.47 -9.53
C GLN A 55 6.59 -22.95 -9.56
N ASP A 56 7.27 -22.25 -8.64
CA ASP A 56 7.35 -20.78 -8.67
C ASP A 56 8.08 -20.33 -9.94
N SER A 57 7.40 -19.52 -10.73
CA SER A 57 7.90 -19.11 -12.06
C SER A 57 7.35 -17.74 -12.46
N ILE A 58 8.05 -17.08 -13.37
CA ILE A 58 7.56 -15.84 -13.97
C ILE A 58 6.17 -16.03 -14.60
N GLY A 59 5.91 -17.19 -15.23
CA GLY A 59 4.61 -17.51 -15.80
C GLY A 59 3.49 -17.53 -14.75
N LEU A 60 3.74 -18.15 -13.60
CA LEU A 60 2.79 -18.14 -12.47
C LEU A 60 2.53 -16.71 -11.99
N THR A 61 3.56 -15.92 -11.83
CA THR A 61 3.46 -14.51 -11.42
C THR A 61 2.59 -13.70 -12.38
N ILE A 62 2.78 -13.86 -13.71
CA ILE A 62 1.96 -13.20 -14.73
C ILE A 62 0.49 -13.64 -14.63
N VAL A 63 0.23 -14.94 -14.48
CA VAL A 63 -1.14 -15.47 -14.32
C VAL A 63 -1.82 -14.87 -13.09
N ILE A 64 -1.10 -14.76 -11.97
CA ILE A 64 -1.62 -14.13 -10.75
C ILE A 64 -1.94 -12.66 -10.98
N LEU A 65 -1.08 -11.91 -11.63
CA LEU A 65 -1.31 -10.50 -11.95
C LEU A 65 -2.53 -10.33 -12.88
N LEU A 66 -2.68 -11.19 -13.86
CA LEU A 66 -3.86 -11.19 -14.74
C LEU A 66 -5.14 -11.56 -13.99
N LEU A 67 -5.08 -12.50 -13.04
CA LEU A 67 -6.21 -12.82 -12.16
C LEU A 67 -6.62 -11.60 -11.33
N ILE A 68 -5.68 -10.92 -10.70
CA ILE A 68 -5.92 -9.69 -9.94
C ILE A 68 -6.55 -8.64 -10.86
N ALA A 69 -6.00 -8.46 -12.07
CA ALA A 69 -6.54 -7.53 -13.06
C ALA A 69 -7.98 -7.88 -13.47
N ALA A 70 -8.27 -9.15 -13.65
CA ALA A 70 -9.64 -9.60 -13.95
C ALA A 70 -10.61 -9.27 -12.81
N VAL A 71 -10.19 -9.51 -11.54
CA VAL A 71 -11.02 -9.22 -10.36
C VAL A 71 -11.34 -7.72 -10.28
N TYR A 72 -10.33 -6.83 -10.29
CA TYR A 72 -10.63 -5.41 -10.15
C TYR A 72 -11.27 -4.79 -11.40
N THR A 73 -10.98 -5.30 -12.61
CA THR A 73 -11.68 -4.85 -13.83
C THR A 73 -13.15 -5.26 -13.79
N PHE A 74 -13.44 -6.45 -13.27
CA PHE A 74 -14.82 -6.88 -13.06
C PHE A 74 -15.56 -5.97 -12.09
N THR A 75 -14.92 -5.56 -10.99
CA THR A 75 -15.53 -4.64 -10.02
C THR A 75 -15.81 -3.25 -10.58
N VAL A 76 -15.04 -2.79 -11.57
CA VAL A 76 -15.29 -1.53 -12.31
C VAL A 76 -16.71 -1.46 -12.87
N TRP A 77 -17.26 -2.59 -13.35
CA TRP A 77 -18.61 -2.64 -13.91
C TRP A 77 -19.71 -2.42 -12.88
N PHE A 78 -19.43 -2.66 -11.60
CA PHE A 78 -20.36 -2.45 -10.49
C PHE A 78 -20.21 -1.08 -9.82
N GLY A 79 -19.25 -0.24 -10.25
CA GLY A 79 -18.98 1.09 -9.70
C GLY A 79 -18.68 1.07 -8.21
N MET A 80 -19.05 2.12 -7.48
CA MET A 80 -18.81 2.26 -6.05
C MET A 80 -19.37 1.10 -5.20
N LYS A 81 -20.45 0.46 -5.62
CA LYS A 81 -21.01 -0.71 -4.93
C LYS A 81 -20.08 -1.94 -5.04
N GLY A 82 -19.40 -2.10 -6.17
CA GLY A 82 -18.40 -3.15 -6.37
C GLY A 82 -17.22 -2.97 -5.45
N ILE A 83 -16.64 -1.76 -5.42
CA ILE A 83 -15.54 -1.38 -4.52
C ILE A 83 -15.91 -1.65 -3.06
N ALA A 84 -17.09 -1.21 -2.61
CA ALA A 84 -17.53 -1.38 -1.23
C ALA A 84 -17.68 -2.85 -0.82
N ARG A 85 -18.23 -3.72 -1.72
CA ARG A 85 -18.35 -5.15 -1.45
C ARG A 85 -16.98 -5.82 -1.36
N LEU A 86 -16.09 -5.51 -2.31
CA LEU A 86 -14.74 -6.06 -2.31
C LEU A 86 -13.98 -5.63 -1.06
N ALA A 87 -14.06 -4.36 -0.65
CA ALA A 87 -13.47 -3.85 0.58
C ALA A 87 -13.99 -4.57 1.83
N THR A 88 -15.29 -4.90 1.87
CA THR A 88 -15.89 -5.66 2.97
C THR A 88 -15.31 -7.07 3.05
N ILE A 89 -15.22 -7.80 1.93
CA ILE A 89 -14.60 -9.13 1.85
C ILE A 89 -13.14 -9.06 2.30
N CYS A 90 -12.40 -8.05 1.80
CA CYS A 90 -11.02 -7.81 2.16
C CYS A 90 -10.84 -7.64 3.68
N SER A 91 -11.71 -6.85 4.32
CA SER A 91 -11.67 -6.63 5.77
C SER A 91 -11.93 -7.93 6.55
N TYR A 92 -12.90 -8.74 6.14
CA TYR A 92 -13.14 -10.03 6.78
C TYR A 92 -11.97 -11.00 6.62
N CYS A 93 -11.39 -11.11 5.43
CA CYS A 93 -10.21 -11.94 5.19
C CYS A 93 -9.02 -11.47 6.03
N PHE A 94 -8.81 -10.15 6.14
CA PHE A 94 -7.76 -9.56 6.95
C PHE A 94 -7.91 -9.93 8.43
N PHE A 95 -9.07 -9.70 9.02
CA PHE A 95 -9.30 -10.06 10.43
C PHE A 95 -9.26 -11.57 10.67
N ALA A 96 -9.72 -12.38 9.72
CA ALA A 96 -9.61 -13.83 9.80
C ALA A 96 -8.13 -14.29 9.80
N LEU A 97 -7.29 -13.67 8.94
CA LEU A 97 -5.85 -13.95 8.93
C LEU A 97 -5.19 -13.56 10.25
N LEU A 98 -5.52 -12.38 10.79
CA LEU A 98 -4.98 -11.94 12.08
C LEU A 98 -5.42 -12.87 13.22
N ALA A 99 -6.70 -13.23 13.26
CA ALA A 99 -7.22 -14.17 14.26
C ALA A 99 -6.56 -15.55 14.14
N TYR A 100 -6.37 -16.05 12.92
CA TYR A 100 -5.68 -17.32 12.68
C TYR A 100 -4.25 -17.31 13.23
N VAL A 101 -3.47 -16.26 12.97
CA VAL A 101 -2.10 -16.15 13.48
C VAL A 101 -2.08 -15.95 15.00
N LEU A 102 -2.95 -15.08 15.53
CA LEU A 102 -2.99 -14.76 16.96
C LEU A 102 -3.35 -15.97 17.81
N PHE A 103 -4.38 -16.70 17.43
CA PHE A 103 -4.90 -17.82 18.22
C PHE A 103 -4.35 -19.19 17.80
N GLY A 104 -4.04 -19.35 16.51
CA GLY A 104 -3.52 -20.61 15.97
C GLY A 104 -2.02 -20.80 16.17
N GLY A 105 -1.25 -19.71 16.21
CA GLY A 105 0.22 -19.77 16.27
C GLY A 105 0.82 -20.18 17.63
N GLY A 106 0.02 -20.30 18.69
CA GLY A 106 0.49 -20.69 20.03
C GLY A 106 1.26 -19.61 20.79
N GLU A 107 1.45 -18.41 20.20
CA GLU A 107 2.26 -17.32 20.73
C GLU A 107 1.42 -16.12 21.21
N THR A 108 0.13 -16.30 21.45
CA THR A 108 -0.83 -15.24 21.79
C THR A 108 -0.32 -14.36 22.94
N ARG A 109 0.19 -14.97 24.00
CA ARG A 109 0.71 -14.23 25.17
C ARG A 109 1.90 -13.35 24.80
N TYR A 110 2.89 -13.90 24.11
CA TYR A 110 4.07 -13.17 23.65
C TYR A 110 3.68 -12.01 22.75
N ILE A 111 2.79 -12.25 21.78
CA ILE A 111 2.31 -11.23 20.83
C ILE A 111 1.67 -10.05 21.57
N LEU A 112 0.80 -10.32 22.54
CA LEU A 112 0.09 -9.28 23.26
C LEU A 112 1.01 -8.50 24.21
N GLU A 113 1.82 -9.19 25.02
CA GLU A 113 2.73 -8.56 25.98
C GLU A 113 3.78 -7.69 25.26
N THR A 114 4.39 -8.20 24.18
CA THR A 114 5.35 -7.45 23.38
C THR A 114 4.67 -6.28 22.66
N GLY A 115 3.45 -6.49 22.14
CA GLY A 115 2.67 -5.46 21.48
C GLY A 115 2.34 -4.28 22.38
N PHE A 116 1.88 -4.52 23.61
CA PHE A 116 1.62 -3.46 24.59
C PHE A 116 2.92 -2.72 24.96
N SER A 117 4.01 -3.45 25.19
CA SER A 117 5.32 -2.87 25.46
C SER A 117 5.81 -2.01 24.30
N ALA A 118 5.62 -2.46 23.07
CA ALA A 118 6.01 -1.72 21.86
C ALA A 118 5.21 -0.42 21.71
N ILE A 119 3.90 -0.42 21.99
CA ILE A 119 3.08 0.81 21.97
C ILE A 119 3.59 1.79 23.03
N GLY A 120 3.85 1.33 24.27
CA GLY A 120 4.38 2.18 25.33
C GLY A 120 5.72 2.82 24.95
N ASN A 121 6.63 2.01 24.40
CA ASN A 121 7.93 2.48 23.92
C ASN A 121 7.80 3.50 22.76
N LEU A 122 6.90 3.24 21.81
CA LEU A 122 6.64 4.14 20.69
C LEU A 122 6.14 5.51 21.17
N VAL A 123 5.19 5.53 22.10
CA VAL A 123 4.64 6.79 22.65
C VAL A 123 5.70 7.55 23.43
N GLN A 124 6.45 6.85 24.28
CA GLN A 124 7.49 7.47 25.13
C GLN A 124 8.65 8.03 24.31
N ASN A 125 9.10 7.33 23.28
CA ASN A 125 10.29 7.65 22.48
C ASN A 125 9.98 8.15 21.08
N PHE A 126 8.74 8.60 20.83
CA PHE A 126 8.23 8.94 19.49
C PHE A 126 9.16 9.88 18.72
N ILE A 127 9.61 10.97 19.33
CA ILE A 127 10.48 11.96 18.66
C ILE A 127 11.83 11.31 18.31
N GLY A 128 12.46 10.64 19.27
CA GLY A 128 13.76 9.98 19.06
C GLY A 128 13.70 8.94 17.94
N LEU A 129 12.68 8.07 17.95
CA LEU A 129 12.48 7.05 16.92
C LEU A 129 12.18 7.64 15.53
N SER A 130 11.42 8.76 15.49
CA SER A 130 11.06 9.41 14.23
C SER A 130 12.19 10.21 13.60
N THR A 131 13.14 10.68 14.39
CA THR A 131 14.25 11.55 13.93
C THR A 131 15.59 10.83 13.88
N TRP A 132 15.65 9.55 14.27
CA TRP A 132 16.88 8.77 14.19
C TRP A 132 17.27 8.50 12.73
N MET A 133 18.47 8.87 12.33
CA MET A 133 18.95 8.83 10.95
C MET A 133 20.14 7.90 10.71
N ASP A 134 20.62 7.21 11.75
CA ASP A 134 21.78 6.30 11.65
C ASP A 134 22.97 6.95 10.90
N PRO A 135 23.60 7.99 11.46
CA PRO A 135 24.61 8.78 10.75
C PRO A 135 25.87 7.96 10.40
N LEU A 136 26.17 6.93 11.17
CA LEU A 136 27.30 6.03 10.93
C LEU A 136 26.99 4.89 9.95
N ARG A 137 25.73 4.78 9.51
CA ARG A 137 25.27 3.72 8.58
C ARG A 137 25.48 2.29 9.11
N GLU A 138 25.45 2.09 10.42
CA GLU A 138 25.68 0.78 11.04
C GLU A 138 24.56 -0.22 10.68
N THR A 139 23.32 0.23 10.64
CA THR A 139 22.17 -0.61 10.29
C THR A 139 21.64 -0.36 8.89
N GLY A 140 21.81 0.84 8.35
CA GLY A 140 21.22 1.30 7.10
C GLY A 140 19.67 1.35 7.12
N PHE A 141 19.04 1.07 8.28
CA PHE A 141 17.59 0.97 8.39
C PHE A 141 16.85 2.27 8.00
N PRO A 142 17.23 3.46 8.49
CA PRO A 142 16.54 4.68 8.10
C PRO A 142 16.61 4.97 6.61
N GLN A 143 17.74 4.66 5.97
CA GLN A 143 17.93 4.88 4.54
C GLN A 143 17.07 3.94 3.70
N ASN A 144 17.02 2.68 4.09
CA ASN A 144 16.28 1.66 3.35
C ASN A 144 14.78 1.71 3.61
N TRP A 145 14.34 2.14 4.81
CA TRP A 145 12.95 2.05 5.22
C TRP A 145 12.33 3.40 5.58
N THR A 146 12.91 4.19 6.48
CA THR A 146 12.28 5.43 6.95
C THR A 146 12.15 6.45 5.80
N ILE A 147 13.26 6.72 5.08
CA ILE A 147 13.27 7.64 3.94
C ILE A 147 12.35 7.12 2.82
N TYR A 148 12.45 5.82 2.52
CA TYR A 148 11.62 5.18 1.52
C TYR A 148 10.12 5.30 1.85
N TYR A 149 9.70 5.00 3.07
CA TYR A 149 8.29 5.09 3.46
C TYR A 149 7.74 6.53 3.43
N TRP A 150 8.52 7.52 3.83
CA TRP A 150 8.13 8.92 3.67
C TRP A 150 7.90 9.28 2.21
N ALA A 151 8.82 8.93 1.32
CA ALA A 151 8.69 9.15 -0.11
C ALA A 151 7.50 8.38 -0.70
N TYR A 152 7.35 7.13 -0.35
CA TYR A 152 6.27 6.26 -0.81
C TYR A 152 4.87 6.80 -0.44
N TRP A 153 4.70 7.27 0.79
CA TRP A 153 3.43 7.86 1.21
C TRP A 153 3.16 9.22 0.58
N MET A 154 4.18 10.02 0.26
CA MET A 154 4.00 11.24 -0.54
C MET A 154 3.42 10.94 -1.92
N VAL A 155 3.86 9.87 -2.57
CA VAL A 155 3.30 9.41 -3.85
C VAL A 155 1.83 9.04 -3.71
N TRP A 156 1.45 8.35 -2.64
CA TRP A 156 0.05 7.97 -2.37
C TRP A 156 -0.85 9.16 -1.99
N CYS A 157 -0.29 10.28 -1.55
CA CYS A 157 -1.03 11.53 -1.32
C CYS A 157 -1.69 12.10 -2.60
N VAL A 158 -1.40 11.57 -3.77
CA VAL A 158 -2.10 11.94 -5.01
C VAL A 158 -3.49 11.31 -5.07
N ALA A 159 -3.62 10.06 -4.68
CA ALA A 159 -4.88 9.31 -4.78
C ALA A 159 -5.75 9.40 -3.52
N THR A 160 -5.13 9.31 -2.36
CA THR A 160 -5.84 9.19 -1.08
C THR A 160 -6.79 10.36 -0.79
N PRO A 161 -6.40 11.63 -0.95
CA PRO A 161 -7.31 12.76 -0.70
C PRO A 161 -8.50 12.78 -1.64
N PHE A 162 -8.31 12.41 -2.91
CA PHE A 162 -9.42 12.31 -3.86
C PHE A 162 -10.45 11.28 -3.39
N PHE A 163 -9.98 10.08 -3.03
CA PHE A 163 -10.85 9.01 -2.56
C PHE A 163 -11.54 9.38 -1.24
N ILE A 164 -10.78 9.92 -0.27
CA ILE A 164 -11.34 10.37 1.01
C ILE A 164 -12.37 11.48 0.79
N GLY A 165 -12.13 12.43 -0.12
CA GLY A 165 -13.08 13.48 -0.46
C GLY A 165 -14.44 12.94 -0.93
N VAL A 166 -14.42 11.88 -1.75
CA VAL A 166 -15.65 11.24 -2.24
C VAL A 166 -16.42 10.52 -1.11
N ILE A 167 -15.73 9.76 -0.25
CA ILE A 167 -16.38 8.95 0.79
C ILE A 167 -16.73 9.74 2.06
N SER A 168 -16.20 10.95 2.23
CA SER A 168 -16.42 11.78 3.43
C SER A 168 -17.60 12.73 3.31
N LYS A 169 -18.42 12.64 2.27
CA LYS A 169 -19.59 13.48 2.06
C LYS A 169 -20.50 13.48 3.29
N GLY A 170 -20.82 14.68 3.79
CA GLY A 170 -21.64 14.86 4.98
C GLY A 170 -20.91 14.77 6.33
N ARG A 171 -19.58 14.58 6.33
CA ARG A 171 -18.75 14.59 7.54
C ARG A 171 -18.02 15.93 7.68
N THR A 172 -17.71 16.31 8.92
CA THR A 172 -16.82 17.44 9.18
C THR A 172 -15.37 17.06 8.89
N ILE A 173 -14.53 18.04 8.52
CA ILE A 173 -13.08 17.86 8.31
C ILE A 173 -12.44 17.20 9.54
N ARG A 174 -12.75 17.70 10.75
CA ARG A 174 -12.27 17.13 12.01
C ARG A 174 -12.61 15.65 12.14
N ASN A 175 -13.87 15.27 11.89
CA ASN A 175 -14.31 13.87 11.99
C ASN A 175 -13.60 12.99 10.96
N THR A 176 -13.43 13.49 9.73
CA THR A 176 -12.71 12.75 8.65
C THR A 176 -11.25 12.54 9.00
N VAL A 177 -10.56 13.58 9.46
CA VAL A 177 -9.14 13.50 9.83
C VAL A 177 -8.93 12.57 11.03
N LEU A 178 -9.64 12.81 12.14
CA LEU A 178 -9.48 11.98 13.35
C LEU A 178 -9.91 10.54 13.11
N GLY A 179 -10.98 10.31 12.36
CA GLY A 179 -11.41 8.96 12.00
C GLY A 179 -10.41 8.25 11.09
N GLY A 180 -9.87 8.93 10.07
CA GLY A 180 -8.86 8.38 9.18
C GLY A 180 -7.58 7.98 9.93
N TYR A 181 -7.05 8.87 10.76
CA TYR A 181 -5.87 8.57 11.58
C TYR A 181 -6.15 7.49 12.63
N GLY A 182 -7.24 7.62 13.37
CA GLY A 182 -7.56 6.68 14.46
C GLY A 182 -7.74 5.25 13.96
N TRP A 183 -8.59 5.04 12.97
CA TRP A 183 -8.83 3.70 12.42
C TRP A 183 -7.65 3.18 11.59
N GLY A 184 -6.94 4.06 10.86
CA GLY A 184 -5.74 3.70 10.12
C GLY A 184 -4.62 3.21 11.04
N LEU A 185 -4.34 3.94 12.13
CA LEU A 185 -3.36 3.52 13.13
C LEU A 185 -3.78 2.24 13.86
N ALA A 186 -5.06 2.12 14.22
CA ALA A 186 -5.58 0.91 14.86
C ALA A 186 -5.37 -0.33 13.97
N GLY A 187 -5.70 -0.23 12.68
CA GLY A 187 -5.47 -1.33 11.72
C GLY A 187 -3.99 -1.66 11.55
N THR A 188 -3.14 -0.64 11.43
CA THR A 188 -1.69 -0.81 11.29
C THR A 188 -1.10 -1.46 12.55
N PHE A 189 -1.38 -0.94 13.73
CA PHE A 189 -0.87 -1.50 14.98
C PHE A 189 -1.34 -2.95 15.18
N THR A 190 -2.62 -3.23 14.92
CA THR A 190 -3.15 -4.59 15.05
C THR A 190 -2.40 -5.58 14.15
N SER A 191 -2.18 -5.23 12.88
CA SER A 191 -1.47 -6.10 11.94
C SER A 191 0.00 -6.27 12.30
N PHE A 192 0.71 -5.18 12.61
CA PHE A 192 2.14 -5.25 12.96
C PHE A 192 2.36 -5.96 14.29
N ILE A 193 1.52 -5.74 15.30
CA ILE A 193 1.60 -6.42 16.58
C ILE A 193 1.39 -7.93 16.40
N ILE A 194 0.38 -8.33 15.65
CA ILE A 194 0.07 -9.76 15.51
C ILE A 194 1.09 -10.45 14.60
N LEU A 195 1.23 -9.99 13.37
CA LEU A 195 2.08 -10.66 12.37
C LEU A 195 3.57 -10.47 12.67
N GLY A 196 3.98 -9.25 13.04
CA GLY A 196 5.37 -8.94 13.34
C GLY A 196 5.87 -9.65 14.59
N ASN A 197 5.11 -9.59 15.70
CA ASN A 197 5.51 -10.24 16.93
C ASN A 197 5.40 -11.76 16.87
N TYR A 198 4.53 -12.33 16.00
CA TYR A 198 4.57 -13.75 15.73
C TYR A 198 5.91 -14.19 15.12
N GLY A 199 6.37 -13.48 14.06
CA GLY A 199 7.67 -13.75 13.46
C GLY A 199 8.83 -13.52 14.45
N LEU A 200 8.74 -12.45 15.26
CA LEU A 200 9.71 -12.17 16.30
C LEU A 200 9.76 -13.28 17.37
N ALA A 201 8.61 -13.82 17.76
CA ALA A 201 8.55 -14.96 18.70
C ALA A 201 9.29 -16.18 18.16
N GLN A 202 9.14 -16.49 16.87
CA GLN A 202 9.85 -17.61 16.24
C GLN A 202 11.39 -17.41 16.27
N GLN A 203 11.85 -16.19 16.02
CA GLN A 203 13.27 -15.83 16.11
C GLN A 203 13.78 -15.92 17.55
N MET A 204 13.09 -15.31 18.50
CA MET A 204 13.52 -15.21 19.90
C MET A 204 13.49 -16.56 20.65
N LYS A 205 12.61 -17.45 20.28
CA LYS A 205 12.53 -18.81 20.82
C LYS A 205 13.43 -19.81 20.08
N HIS A 206 14.22 -19.32 19.15
CA HIS A 206 15.13 -20.14 18.34
C HIS A 206 14.42 -21.26 17.54
N SER A 207 13.12 -21.12 17.30
CA SER A 207 12.35 -22.05 16.45
C SER A 207 12.72 -21.87 14.97
N LEU A 208 13.07 -20.63 14.58
CA LEU A 208 13.45 -20.27 13.24
C LEU A 208 14.47 -19.11 13.28
N ASP A 209 15.63 -19.31 12.67
CA ASP A 209 16.62 -18.22 12.52
C ASP A 209 16.32 -17.40 11.25
N VAL A 210 15.46 -16.39 11.41
CA VAL A 210 15.07 -15.47 10.33
C VAL A 210 16.22 -14.52 9.99
N THR A 211 16.95 -14.04 11.01
CA THR A 211 18.03 -13.07 10.81
C THR A 211 19.22 -13.70 10.10
N GLY A 212 19.63 -14.89 10.50
CA GLY A 212 20.67 -15.65 9.82
C GLY A 212 20.30 -15.97 8.38
N PHE A 213 19.07 -16.42 8.12
CA PHE A 213 18.60 -16.70 6.78
C PHE A 213 18.66 -15.47 5.85
N ILE A 214 18.26 -14.28 6.34
CA ILE A 214 18.36 -13.04 5.57
C ILE A 214 19.83 -12.61 5.36
N ALA A 215 20.69 -12.77 6.38
CA ALA A 215 22.10 -12.45 6.28
C ALA A 215 22.85 -13.33 5.25
N GLU A 216 22.42 -14.58 5.07
CA GLU A 216 22.91 -15.52 4.05
C GLU A 216 22.38 -15.22 2.64
N GLY A 217 21.60 -14.16 2.44
CA GLY A 217 21.06 -13.75 1.15
C GLY A 217 19.66 -14.27 0.84
N GLY A 218 18.97 -14.85 1.83
CA GLY A 218 17.58 -15.25 1.71
C GLY A 218 16.64 -14.05 1.48
N SER A 219 15.58 -14.24 0.71
CA SER A 219 14.62 -13.16 0.43
C SER A 219 13.61 -13.01 1.57
N TYR A 220 13.09 -11.77 1.74
CA TYR A 220 12.02 -11.49 2.71
C TYR A 220 10.77 -12.33 2.48
N SER A 221 10.38 -12.59 1.23
CA SER A 221 9.22 -13.42 0.90
C SER A 221 9.43 -14.89 1.29
N GLU A 222 10.64 -15.41 1.16
CA GLU A 222 10.98 -16.76 1.65
C GLU A 222 10.99 -16.84 3.18
N ALA A 223 11.51 -15.81 3.85
CA ALA A 223 11.47 -15.72 5.30
C ALA A 223 10.03 -15.74 5.83
N ILE A 224 9.13 -14.98 5.20
CA ILE A 224 7.69 -15.00 5.54
C ILE A 224 7.10 -16.40 5.32
N MET A 225 7.44 -17.07 4.22
CA MET A 225 6.96 -18.44 3.98
C MET A 225 7.43 -19.41 5.06
N LYS A 226 8.70 -19.32 5.50
CA LYS A 226 9.23 -20.13 6.62
C LYS A 226 8.49 -19.83 7.93
N ILE A 227 8.15 -18.55 8.21
CA ILE A 227 7.34 -18.18 9.39
C ILE A 227 5.94 -18.80 9.30
N PHE A 228 5.30 -18.80 8.13
CA PHE A 228 4.00 -19.45 7.94
C PHE A 228 4.08 -20.97 8.11
N ASP A 229 5.23 -21.59 7.84
CA ASP A 229 5.45 -23.04 8.05
C ASP A 229 5.43 -23.45 9.53
N THR A 230 5.66 -22.52 10.44
CA THR A 230 5.55 -22.77 11.88
C THR A 230 4.10 -22.75 12.39
N LEU A 231 3.14 -22.27 11.57
CA LEU A 231 1.73 -22.22 11.92
C LEU A 231 1.06 -23.60 11.72
N PRO A 232 0.11 -23.98 12.58
CA PRO A 232 -0.67 -25.20 12.37
C PRO A 232 -1.51 -25.08 11.10
N LEU A 233 -1.69 -26.17 10.38
CA LEU A 233 -2.46 -26.18 9.13
C LEU A 233 -1.95 -25.14 8.10
N THR A 234 -0.65 -25.10 7.88
CA THR A 234 0.06 -24.14 7.02
C THR A 234 -0.67 -23.83 5.71
N ASN A 235 -1.20 -24.85 5.02
CA ASN A 235 -1.92 -24.64 3.75
C ASN A 235 -3.17 -23.75 3.91
N ILE A 236 -3.90 -23.87 5.01
CA ILE A 236 -5.06 -23.02 5.30
C ILE A 236 -4.60 -21.58 5.51
N GLY A 237 -3.53 -21.37 6.27
CA GLY A 237 -2.92 -20.06 6.48
C GLY A 237 -2.46 -19.42 5.16
N LEU A 238 -1.81 -20.19 4.29
CA LEU A 238 -1.35 -19.70 2.99
C LEU A 238 -2.50 -19.40 2.02
N ILE A 239 -3.56 -20.19 2.02
CA ILE A 239 -4.78 -19.89 1.25
C ILE A 239 -5.40 -18.57 1.74
N LEU A 240 -5.54 -18.43 3.06
CA LEU A 240 -6.09 -17.23 3.66
C LEU A 240 -5.23 -16.00 3.36
N LEU A 241 -3.90 -16.13 3.44
CA LEU A 241 -2.94 -15.11 3.04
C LEU A 241 -3.13 -14.73 1.56
N ALA A 242 -3.15 -15.71 0.67
CA ALA A 242 -3.28 -15.48 -0.77
C ALA A 242 -4.60 -14.78 -1.14
N VAL A 243 -5.72 -15.25 -0.59
CA VAL A 243 -7.04 -14.62 -0.80
C VAL A 243 -7.06 -13.20 -0.26
N THR A 244 -6.51 -12.98 0.94
CA THR A 244 -6.40 -11.65 1.54
C THR A 244 -5.58 -10.73 0.65
N MET A 245 -4.42 -11.16 0.17
CA MET A 245 -3.54 -10.36 -0.71
C MET A 245 -4.23 -10.03 -2.03
N ILE A 246 -4.88 -11.00 -2.69
CA ILE A 246 -5.63 -10.75 -3.94
C ILE A 246 -6.75 -9.73 -3.71
N ALA A 247 -7.48 -9.84 -2.60
CA ALA A 247 -8.55 -8.91 -2.27
C ALA A 247 -8.01 -7.49 -2.00
N PHE A 248 -6.92 -7.35 -1.24
CA PHE A 248 -6.28 -6.06 -0.98
C PHE A 248 -5.73 -5.42 -2.26
N TYR A 249 -5.06 -6.17 -3.10
CA TYR A 249 -4.61 -5.69 -4.41
C TYR A 249 -5.78 -5.18 -5.24
N SER A 250 -6.82 -5.99 -5.36
CA SER A 250 -7.97 -5.66 -6.19
C SER A 250 -8.70 -4.40 -5.71
N THR A 251 -8.87 -4.22 -4.38
CA THR A 251 -9.48 -2.99 -3.83
C THR A 251 -8.63 -1.76 -4.07
N THR A 252 -7.32 -1.87 -3.89
CA THR A 252 -6.38 -0.77 -4.10
C THR A 252 -6.38 -0.33 -5.56
N PHE A 253 -6.27 -1.29 -6.49
CA PHE A 253 -6.19 -0.96 -7.92
C PHE A 253 -7.52 -0.48 -8.50
N ASP A 254 -8.65 -0.98 -8.01
CA ASP A 254 -9.95 -0.43 -8.39
C ASP A 254 -10.10 1.04 -7.96
N ALA A 255 -9.72 1.37 -6.73
CA ALA A 255 -9.69 2.75 -6.26
C ALA A 255 -8.74 3.64 -7.08
N LEU A 256 -7.54 3.14 -7.40
CA LEU A 256 -6.56 3.88 -8.21
C LEU A 256 -7.02 4.09 -9.65
N THR A 257 -7.63 3.09 -10.28
CA THR A 257 -8.18 3.25 -11.64
C THR A 257 -9.30 4.28 -11.67
N MET A 258 -10.11 4.39 -10.62
CA MET A 258 -11.09 5.44 -10.47
C MET A 258 -10.44 6.83 -10.41
N VAL A 259 -9.40 6.99 -9.58
CA VAL A 259 -8.69 8.26 -9.43
C VAL A 259 -8.02 8.68 -10.74
N ILE A 260 -7.22 7.81 -11.37
CA ILE A 260 -6.48 8.16 -12.60
C ILE A 260 -7.43 8.40 -13.77
N SER A 261 -8.54 7.68 -13.83
CA SER A 261 -9.58 7.91 -14.84
C SER A 261 -10.19 9.30 -14.71
N SER A 262 -10.30 9.82 -13.49
CA SER A 262 -10.82 11.17 -13.26
C SER A 262 -9.89 12.24 -13.81
N TYR A 263 -8.57 12.01 -13.85
CA TYR A 263 -7.59 12.91 -14.50
C TYR A 263 -7.73 12.95 -16.04
N SER A 264 -8.43 12.01 -16.64
CA SER A 264 -8.70 12.02 -18.09
C SER A 264 -9.76 13.04 -18.50
N TYR A 265 -10.45 13.66 -17.54
CA TYR A 265 -11.49 14.65 -17.78
C TYR A 265 -11.02 16.06 -17.45
N LYS A 266 -11.37 17.04 -18.29
CA LYS A 266 -11.13 18.47 -17.97
C LYS A 266 -12.00 18.95 -16.81
N ARG A 267 -13.21 18.43 -16.69
CA ARG A 267 -14.16 18.71 -15.60
C ARG A 267 -15.01 17.48 -15.37
N LEU A 268 -15.04 17.00 -14.14
CA LEU A 268 -15.93 15.94 -13.68
C LEU A 268 -16.79 16.53 -12.56
N LYS A 269 -18.09 16.28 -12.58
CA LYS A 269 -18.99 16.72 -11.50
C LYS A 269 -18.70 15.90 -10.24
N PRO A 270 -18.87 16.46 -9.03
CA PRO A 270 -18.59 15.74 -7.78
C PRO A 270 -19.33 14.42 -7.60
N ASP A 271 -20.52 14.28 -8.20
CA ASP A 271 -21.36 13.09 -8.12
C ASP A 271 -21.27 12.22 -9.39
N GLN A 272 -20.37 12.53 -10.32
CA GLN A 272 -20.20 11.80 -11.57
C GLN A 272 -19.01 10.86 -11.50
N GLU A 273 -19.22 9.56 -11.71
CA GLU A 273 -18.15 8.58 -11.89
C GLU A 273 -17.57 8.68 -13.32
N PRO A 274 -16.26 8.43 -13.49
CA PRO A 274 -15.67 8.28 -14.82
C PRO A 274 -16.32 7.18 -15.63
N ASP A 275 -16.34 7.34 -16.96
CA ASP A 275 -16.89 6.33 -17.88
C ASP A 275 -16.17 4.98 -17.69
N LYS A 276 -16.95 3.90 -17.70
CA LYS A 276 -16.44 2.53 -17.49
C LYS A 276 -15.37 2.14 -18.51
N ARG A 277 -15.44 2.65 -19.73
CA ARG A 277 -14.44 2.36 -20.78
C ARG A 277 -13.10 3.00 -20.45
N ILE A 278 -13.11 4.25 -19.94
CA ILE A 278 -11.88 4.95 -19.51
C ILE A 278 -11.29 4.26 -18.27
N ARG A 279 -12.13 3.83 -17.33
CA ARG A 279 -11.68 3.05 -16.17
C ARG A 279 -11.08 1.71 -16.60
N THR A 280 -11.71 0.99 -17.53
CA THR A 280 -11.16 -0.27 -18.07
C THR A 280 -9.84 -0.05 -18.81
N PHE A 281 -9.72 1.03 -19.59
CA PHE A 281 -8.44 1.38 -20.24
C PHE A 281 -7.31 1.55 -19.20
N TRP A 282 -7.55 2.33 -18.16
CA TRP A 282 -6.56 2.53 -17.10
C TRP A 282 -6.30 1.27 -16.28
N ALA A 283 -7.31 0.43 -16.07
CA ALA A 283 -7.15 -0.87 -15.44
C ALA A 283 -6.15 -1.76 -16.21
N VAL A 284 -6.25 -1.78 -17.54
CA VAL A 284 -5.32 -2.51 -18.39
C VAL A 284 -3.91 -1.87 -18.36
N VAL A 285 -3.80 -0.54 -18.43
CA VAL A 285 -2.51 0.14 -18.35
C VAL A 285 -1.80 -0.15 -17.04
N PHE A 286 -2.53 -0.13 -15.91
CA PHE A 286 -1.96 -0.40 -14.60
C PHE A 286 -1.40 -1.81 -14.45
N ILE A 287 -1.98 -2.82 -15.09
CA ILE A 287 -1.45 -4.18 -14.99
C ILE A 287 -0.31 -4.45 -15.97
N LEU A 288 -0.32 -3.79 -17.13
CA LEU A 288 0.77 -3.94 -18.09
C LEU A 288 2.11 -3.44 -17.55
N PHE A 289 2.09 -2.40 -16.72
CA PHE A 289 3.30 -1.82 -16.17
C PHE A 289 4.04 -2.75 -15.19
N PRO A 290 3.40 -3.35 -14.15
CA PRO A 290 4.04 -4.37 -13.33
C PRO A 290 4.52 -5.58 -14.13
N ILE A 291 3.75 -6.05 -15.10
CA ILE A 291 4.15 -7.15 -15.96
C ILE A 291 5.43 -6.79 -16.74
N ALA A 292 5.51 -5.59 -17.32
CA ALA A 292 6.71 -5.13 -18.01
C ALA A 292 7.93 -5.07 -17.08
N LEU A 293 7.73 -4.68 -15.81
CA LEU A 293 8.81 -4.61 -14.83
C LEU A 293 9.36 -5.98 -14.43
N ILE A 294 8.57 -7.05 -14.48
CA ILE A 294 9.05 -8.43 -14.24
C ILE A 294 10.17 -8.81 -15.23
N PHE A 295 10.06 -8.34 -16.46
CA PHE A 295 11.04 -8.63 -17.50
C PHE A 295 12.28 -7.72 -17.46
N SER A 296 12.30 -6.68 -16.63
CA SER A 296 13.37 -5.67 -16.66
C SER A 296 14.51 -5.97 -15.67
N GLU A 297 14.61 -7.14 -15.09
CA GLU A 297 15.66 -7.56 -14.11
C GLU A 297 15.98 -6.50 -13.02
N ASN A 298 15.10 -5.51 -12.82
CA ASN A 298 15.34 -4.43 -11.88
C ASN A 298 15.24 -4.94 -10.45
N SER A 299 16.28 -4.67 -9.69
CA SER A 299 16.28 -4.95 -8.25
C SER A 299 15.20 -4.14 -7.53
N MET A 300 14.74 -4.65 -6.38
CA MET A 300 13.80 -3.94 -5.50
C MET A 300 14.26 -2.50 -5.23
N ASN A 301 15.57 -2.28 -5.06
CA ASN A 301 16.17 -0.96 -4.84
C ASN A 301 15.93 0.01 -6.00
N SER A 302 15.93 -0.46 -7.25
CA SER A 302 15.66 0.39 -8.42
C SER A 302 14.22 0.89 -8.43
N LEU A 303 13.27 0.03 -8.06
CA LEU A 303 11.83 0.38 -8.01
C LEU A 303 11.50 1.32 -6.84
N GLN A 304 12.14 1.11 -5.69
CA GLN A 304 12.04 2.04 -4.56
C GLN A 304 12.60 3.42 -4.95
N SER A 305 13.71 3.46 -5.68
CA SER A 305 14.31 4.71 -6.17
C SER A 305 13.38 5.50 -7.08
N VAL A 306 12.61 4.84 -7.96
CA VAL A 306 11.61 5.54 -8.82
C VAL A 306 10.55 6.25 -7.97
N SER A 307 10.06 5.60 -6.91
CA SER A 307 9.10 6.21 -5.98
C SER A 307 9.72 7.40 -5.24
N ILE A 308 10.97 7.31 -4.81
CA ILE A 308 11.68 8.40 -4.11
C ILE A 308 11.84 9.61 -5.04
N ILE A 309 12.23 9.38 -6.31
CA ILE A 309 12.37 10.45 -7.31
C ILE A 309 11.02 11.13 -7.57
N ALA A 310 9.94 10.35 -7.70
CA ALA A 310 8.60 10.88 -7.92
C ALA A 310 8.08 11.68 -6.71
N ALA A 311 8.46 11.30 -5.49
CA ALA A 311 8.00 11.92 -4.26
C ALA A 311 8.47 13.37 -4.10
N PHE A 312 9.67 13.71 -4.57
CA PHE A 312 10.21 15.06 -4.40
C PHE A 312 9.33 16.15 -5.01
N PRO A 313 8.98 16.13 -6.33
CA PRO A 313 8.09 17.12 -6.90
C PRO A 313 6.68 17.06 -6.29
N ILE A 314 6.18 15.89 -5.93
CA ILE A 314 4.89 15.76 -5.25
C ILE A 314 4.90 16.45 -3.90
N GLY A 315 5.97 16.34 -3.12
CA GLY A 315 6.13 17.06 -1.86
C GLY A 315 5.96 18.56 -2.00
N ILE A 316 6.57 19.17 -3.02
CA ILE A 316 6.43 20.59 -3.32
C ILE A 316 4.97 20.94 -3.66
N ILE A 317 4.30 20.09 -4.44
CA ILE A 317 2.90 20.29 -4.82
C ILE A 317 1.99 20.19 -3.59
N ILE A 318 2.24 19.21 -2.70
CA ILE A 318 1.47 19.05 -1.44
C ILE A 318 1.58 20.31 -0.57
N VAL A 319 2.78 20.87 -0.39
CA VAL A 319 2.97 22.13 0.35
C VAL A 319 2.16 23.27 -0.30
N THR A 320 2.16 23.33 -1.63
CA THR A 320 1.35 24.32 -2.39
C THR A 320 -0.15 24.11 -2.16
N ILE A 321 -0.63 22.87 -2.12
CA ILE A 321 -2.04 22.53 -1.83
C ILE A 321 -2.40 22.95 -0.40
N VAL A 322 -1.55 22.66 0.58
CA VAL A 322 -1.76 23.06 1.98
C VAL A 322 -1.85 24.57 2.12
N ALA A 323 -0.92 25.31 1.50
CA ALA A 323 -0.96 26.78 1.47
C ALA A 323 -2.22 27.31 0.78
N SER A 324 -2.66 26.68 -0.31
CA SER A 324 -3.90 26.98 -1.02
C SER A 324 -5.13 26.80 -0.14
N PHE A 325 -5.17 25.69 0.62
CA PHE A 325 -6.26 25.42 1.56
C PHE A 325 -6.37 26.49 2.64
N PHE A 326 -5.27 26.87 3.29
CA PHE A 326 -5.31 27.92 4.32
C PHE A 326 -5.73 29.28 3.75
N LYS A 327 -5.28 29.61 2.54
CA LYS A 327 -5.70 30.84 1.86
C LYS A 327 -7.20 30.86 1.53
N ASP A 328 -7.78 29.71 1.23
CA ASP A 328 -9.22 29.60 0.91
C ASP A 328 -10.07 29.55 2.18
N ALA A 329 -9.60 28.88 3.23
CA ALA A 329 -10.25 28.81 4.53
C ALA A 329 -10.22 30.14 5.31
N SER A 330 -9.35 31.06 4.94
CA SER A 330 -9.25 32.40 5.56
C SER A 330 -10.19 33.45 4.91
N LYS A 331 -10.89 33.11 3.83
CA LYS A 331 -11.91 33.95 3.18
C LYS A 331 -13.28 33.73 3.80
#